data_eaf70b766b0923791c1a01dcceb5e170
#
_entry.id   eaf70b766b0923791c1a01dcceb5e170
#
_cell.length_a   1.000
_cell.length_b   1.000
_cell.length_c   1.000
_cell.angle_alpha   90.00
_cell.angle_beta   90.00
_cell.angle_gamma   90.00
#
_symmetry.space_group_name_H-M   'P 1'
#
loop_
_entity.id
_entity.type
_entity.pdbx_description
1 polymer ?
#
loop_
_entity_poly.entity_id
_entity_poly.type
_entity_poly.pdbx_seq_one_letter_code
_entity_poly.pdbx_strand_id
1 'polypeptide(L)'
;TAMIDVGGGFRAIFGCGVMDRMLEDGIDVDMCYGVSAGAANMTSFIARQHGRNHTFYTKYAFRKEYASAESFFKNHNFANLDYIYGTLSNHDGENPLDFAAFEANETGFTVVACNAEDGSTKYFDKSRVRFDDFDIIKASSAVPVACEPYVVDGVPYFDGGIADPVPVQKALEDGYDRVILILSRLRDEVRKQQKDLAPARILERSHPAAAEKLRMRYKTYNDELELAKHYEAEGRVLILAPEDLYGLNTLKKNFEGLEMMYRKGYAAAEAIPAFLQA
;
A
#
# COMPACT_ATOMS: atom_id res chain seq x y z
N THR A 1 -12.22 13.93 -6.03
CA THR A 1 -11.36 13.59 -4.85
C THR A 1 -10.62 12.29 -5.10
N ALA A 2 -9.33 12.26 -4.81
CA ALA A 2 -8.54 11.03 -4.81
C ALA A 2 -8.14 10.63 -3.39
N MET A 3 -7.90 9.34 -3.19
CA MET A 3 -7.31 8.80 -1.96
C MET A 3 -6.04 8.01 -2.29
N ILE A 4 -4.98 8.23 -1.52
CA ILE A 4 -3.70 7.55 -1.66
C ILE A 4 -3.41 6.78 -0.37
N ASP A 5 -3.14 5.47 -0.45
CA ASP A 5 -2.56 4.69 0.66
C ASP A 5 -1.16 4.21 0.24
N VAL A 6 -0.15 4.74 0.93
CA VAL A 6 1.27 4.45 0.64
C VAL A 6 1.73 3.06 1.12
N GLY A 7 0.85 2.30 1.75
CA GLY A 7 1.16 0.98 2.26
C GLY A 7 2.20 1.00 3.39
N GLY A 8 3.16 0.08 3.35
CA GLY A 8 4.23 0.01 4.34
C GLY A 8 4.21 -1.25 5.21
N GLY A 9 3.78 -2.36 4.64
CA GLY A 9 3.67 -3.65 5.33
C GLY A 9 2.70 -3.57 6.50
N PHE A 10 3.09 -4.07 7.69
CA PHE A 10 2.20 -4.11 8.85
C PHE A 10 1.74 -2.75 9.37
N ARG A 11 2.47 -1.65 9.05
CA ARG A 11 2.02 -0.30 9.43
C ARG A 11 0.81 0.17 8.61
N ALA A 12 0.56 -0.42 7.45
CA ALA A 12 -0.58 -0.04 6.60
C ALA A 12 -1.95 -0.32 7.23
N ILE A 13 -1.99 -1.01 8.37
CA ILE A 13 -3.23 -1.15 9.16
C ILE A 13 -3.79 0.21 9.63
N PHE A 14 -2.98 1.26 9.68
CA PHE A 14 -3.47 2.63 9.91
C PHE A 14 -4.49 3.03 8.83
N GLY A 15 -4.16 2.79 7.55
CA GLY A 15 -5.06 3.03 6.44
C GLY A 15 -6.34 2.19 6.50
N CYS A 16 -6.26 0.96 7.05
CA CYS A 16 -7.47 0.14 7.26
C CYS A 16 -8.47 0.83 8.21
N GLY A 17 -7.97 1.42 9.30
CA GLY A 17 -8.80 2.17 10.22
C GLY A 17 -9.44 3.39 9.56
N VAL A 18 -8.68 4.14 8.76
CA VAL A 18 -9.20 5.29 7.99
C VAL A 18 -10.31 4.84 7.06
N MET A 19 -10.08 3.78 6.27
CA MET A 19 -11.03 3.28 5.27
C MET A 19 -12.30 2.70 5.91
N ASP A 20 -12.17 1.97 7.03
CA ASP A 20 -13.33 1.42 7.73
C ASP A 20 -14.22 2.54 8.28
N ARG A 21 -13.63 3.61 8.82
CA ARG A 21 -14.39 4.79 9.24
C ARG A 21 -15.07 5.50 8.08
N MET A 22 -14.38 5.65 6.94
CA MET A 22 -15.00 6.22 5.74
C MET A 22 -16.20 5.39 5.27
N LEU A 23 -16.10 4.06 5.29
CA LEU A 23 -17.22 3.17 4.95
C LEU A 23 -18.42 3.36 5.89
N GLU A 24 -18.19 3.49 7.19
CA GLU A 24 -19.24 3.74 8.19
C GLU A 24 -19.91 5.10 8.00
N ASP A 25 -19.12 6.12 7.69
CA ASP A 25 -19.59 7.50 7.47
C ASP A 25 -20.20 7.69 6.07
N GLY A 26 -20.17 6.65 5.20
CA GLY A 26 -20.68 6.72 3.82
C GLY A 26 -19.88 7.66 2.92
N ILE A 27 -18.59 7.81 3.19
CA ILE A 27 -17.70 8.69 2.41
C ILE A 27 -17.08 7.91 1.25
N ASP A 28 -17.28 8.40 0.04
CA ASP A 28 -16.72 7.89 -1.20
C ASP A 28 -15.64 8.80 -1.76
N VAL A 29 -14.82 8.24 -2.64
CA VAL A 29 -13.83 8.95 -3.43
C VAL A 29 -13.95 8.55 -4.90
N ASP A 30 -13.50 9.43 -5.81
CA ASP A 30 -13.57 9.17 -7.24
C ASP A 30 -12.44 8.23 -7.69
N MET A 31 -11.28 8.27 -6.99
CA MET A 31 -10.07 7.54 -7.38
C MET A 31 -9.26 7.08 -6.17
N CYS A 32 -8.74 5.87 -6.24
CA CYS A 32 -7.82 5.29 -5.29
C CYS A 32 -6.46 5.01 -5.92
N TYR A 33 -5.36 5.43 -5.26
CA TYR A 33 -3.98 5.08 -5.62
C TYR A 33 -3.38 4.23 -4.50
N GLY A 34 -3.09 2.98 -4.80
CA GLY A 34 -2.55 2.03 -3.83
C GLY A 34 -1.10 1.67 -4.09
N VAL A 35 -0.26 1.74 -3.06
CA VAL A 35 1.14 1.31 -3.09
C VAL A 35 1.34 0.17 -2.11
N SER A 36 1.91 -0.96 -2.56
CA SER A 36 2.22 -2.08 -1.66
C SER A 36 0.96 -2.58 -0.93
N ALA A 37 1.04 -2.78 0.38
CA ALA A 37 -0.10 -3.15 1.23
C ALA A 37 -1.29 -2.17 1.12
N GLY A 38 -1.06 -0.91 0.74
CA GLY A 38 -2.11 0.07 0.49
C GLY A 38 -2.99 -0.30 -0.70
N ALA A 39 -2.40 -0.91 -1.74
CA ALA A 39 -3.19 -1.42 -2.87
C ALA A 39 -4.17 -2.51 -2.43
N ALA A 40 -3.73 -3.42 -1.56
CA ALA A 40 -4.61 -4.45 -0.99
C ALA A 40 -5.70 -3.88 -0.08
N ASN A 41 -5.37 -2.87 0.74
CA ASN A 41 -6.36 -2.20 1.59
C ASN A 41 -7.48 -1.58 0.75
N MET A 42 -7.11 -0.93 -0.35
CA MET A 42 -8.07 -0.26 -1.23
C MET A 42 -8.99 -1.23 -1.98
N THR A 43 -8.57 -2.47 -2.28
CA THR A 43 -9.49 -3.45 -2.88
C THR A 43 -10.67 -3.75 -1.95
N SER A 44 -10.42 -3.90 -0.65
CA SER A 44 -11.47 -4.12 0.34
C SER A 44 -12.37 -2.89 0.54
N PHE A 45 -11.78 -1.68 0.52
CA PHE A 45 -12.53 -0.43 0.59
C PHE A 45 -13.48 -0.28 -0.61
N ILE A 46 -12.98 -0.47 -1.83
CA ILE A 46 -13.77 -0.39 -3.06
C ILE A 46 -14.87 -1.47 -3.08
N ALA A 47 -14.58 -2.68 -2.58
CA ALA A 47 -15.55 -3.76 -2.41
C ALA A 47 -16.52 -3.56 -1.22
N ARG A 48 -16.43 -2.44 -0.49
CA ARG A 48 -17.28 -2.13 0.66
C ARG A 48 -17.18 -3.14 1.83
N GLN A 49 -16.08 -3.87 1.92
CA GLN A 49 -15.91 -4.92 2.93
C GLN A 49 -15.28 -4.37 4.22
N HIS A 50 -16.10 -3.72 5.05
CA HIS A 50 -15.72 -3.24 6.37
C HIS A 50 -15.10 -4.35 7.23
N GLY A 51 -13.98 -4.04 7.92
CA GLY A 51 -13.28 -4.96 8.82
C GLY A 51 -12.50 -6.08 8.13
N ARG A 52 -12.62 -6.25 6.79
CA ARG A 52 -11.89 -7.29 6.07
C ARG A 52 -10.39 -7.13 6.24
N ASN A 53 -9.86 -5.95 5.98
CA ASN A 53 -8.45 -5.65 6.12
C ASN A 53 -7.96 -5.84 7.56
N HIS A 54 -8.71 -5.36 8.56
CA HIS A 54 -8.38 -5.55 9.97
C HIS A 54 -8.15 -7.04 10.30
N THR A 55 -9.02 -7.93 9.78
CA THR A 55 -8.89 -9.38 9.95
C THR A 55 -7.58 -9.92 9.36
N PHE A 56 -7.14 -9.43 8.20
CA PHE A 56 -5.87 -9.83 7.59
C PHE A 56 -4.69 -9.49 8.47
N TYR A 57 -4.65 -8.31 9.07
CA TYR A 57 -3.55 -7.86 9.92
C TYR A 57 -3.56 -8.46 11.33
N THR A 58 -4.74 -8.67 11.93
CA THR A 58 -4.86 -9.07 13.34
C THR A 58 -5.05 -10.57 13.54
N LYS A 59 -5.52 -11.29 12.51
CA LYS A 59 -5.74 -12.74 12.57
C LYS A 59 -4.78 -13.49 11.64
N TYR A 60 -4.88 -13.27 10.33
CA TYR A 60 -4.13 -14.07 9.35
C TYR A 60 -2.63 -13.78 9.35
N ALA A 61 -2.24 -12.53 9.58
CA ALA A 61 -0.83 -12.15 9.64
C ALA A 61 -0.01 -12.95 10.68
N PHE A 62 -0.64 -13.52 11.70
CA PHE A 62 0.03 -14.34 12.71
C PHE A 62 0.17 -15.81 12.33
N ARG A 63 -0.36 -16.23 11.20
CA ARG A 63 -0.16 -17.58 10.66
C ARG A 63 1.22 -17.73 10.03
N LYS A 64 1.81 -18.91 10.13
CA LYS A 64 3.13 -19.21 9.56
C LYS A 64 3.13 -19.12 8.03
N GLU A 65 2.02 -19.48 7.42
CA GLU A 65 1.79 -19.44 5.98
C GLU A 65 1.79 -18.04 5.42
N TYR A 66 1.43 -17.04 6.24
CA TYR A 66 1.35 -15.64 5.83
C TYR A 66 2.73 -14.99 5.65
N ALA A 67 3.58 -15.10 6.64
CA ALA A 67 4.94 -14.56 6.62
C ALA A 67 5.81 -15.25 7.66
N SER A 68 6.92 -15.86 7.22
CA SER A 68 7.83 -16.55 8.12
C SER A 68 9.26 -16.58 7.60
N ALA A 69 10.23 -16.68 8.51
CA ALA A 69 11.62 -16.93 8.14
C ALA A 69 11.79 -18.28 7.41
N GLU A 70 10.97 -19.28 7.75
CA GLU A 70 10.99 -20.59 7.08
C GLU A 70 10.58 -20.45 5.59
N SER A 71 9.56 -19.64 5.28
CA SER A 71 9.14 -19.34 3.92
C SER A 71 10.25 -18.64 3.15
N PHE A 72 10.95 -17.71 3.79
CA PHE A 72 12.09 -17.02 3.19
C PHE A 72 13.22 -17.98 2.81
N PHE A 73 13.59 -18.90 3.69
CA PHE A 73 14.66 -19.89 3.42
C PHE A 73 14.27 -20.92 2.36
N LYS A 74 12.98 -21.25 2.22
CA LYS A 74 12.51 -22.25 1.24
C LYS A 74 12.25 -21.64 -0.14
N ASN A 75 11.65 -20.44 -0.20
CA ASN A 75 11.08 -19.89 -1.42
C ASN A 75 11.59 -18.49 -1.75
N HIS A 76 12.59 -17.96 -1.02
CA HIS A 76 13.08 -16.58 -1.11
C HIS A 76 12.00 -15.50 -0.93
N ASN A 77 10.86 -15.87 -0.30
CA ASN A 77 9.74 -14.98 -0.03
C ASN A 77 9.41 -14.96 1.46
N PHE A 78 9.66 -13.84 2.14
CA PHE A 78 9.28 -13.64 3.53
C PHE A 78 7.76 -13.57 3.69
N ALA A 79 7.09 -12.79 2.85
CA ALA A 79 5.63 -12.73 2.74
C ALA A 79 5.17 -13.66 1.61
N ASN A 80 4.24 -14.55 1.90
CA ASN A 80 3.65 -15.43 0.91
C ASN A 80 2.47 -14.72 0.22
N LEU A 81 2.78 -14.00 -0.85
CA LEU A 81 1.80 -13.19 -1.57
C LEU A 81 0.69 -14.05 -2.20
N ASP A 82 1.00 -15.27 -2.63
CA ASP A 82 0.00 -16.20 -3.16
C ASP A 82 -0.94 -16.74 -2.09
N TYR A 83 -0.46 -16.92 -0.87
CA TYR A 83 -1.33 -17.26 0.26
C TYR A 83 -2.24 -16.09 0.63
N ILE A 84 -1.68 -14.88 0.73
CA ILE A 84 -2.40 -13.68 1.17
C ILE A 84 -3.45 -13.26 0.14
N TYR A 85 -3.03 -13.09 -1.11
CA TYR A 85 -3.87 -12.51 -2.18
C TYR A 85 -4.48 -13.58 -3.11
N GLY A 86 -4.06 -14.82 -3.00
CA GLY A 86 -4.67 -15.97 -3.65
C GLY A 86 -5.50 -16.79 -2.66
N THR A 87 -4.85 -17.70 -1.91
CA THR A 87 -5.54 -18.69 -1.05
C THR A 87 -6.58 -18.10 -0.10
N LEU A 88 -6.30 -16.94 0.52
CA LEU A 88 -7.25 -16.30 1.44
C LEU A 88 -8.31 -15.47 0.74
N SER A 89 -7.97 -14.86 -0.42
CA SER A 89 -8.76 -13.82 -1.06
C SER A 89 -9.56 -14.26 -2.26
N ASN A 90 -9.25 -15.43 -2.87
CA ASN A 90 -10.02 -16.00 -3.96
C ASN A 90 -11.45 -16.37 -3.49
N HIS A 91 -12.37 -16.57 -4.43
CA HIS A 91 -13.78 -16.83 -4.16
C HIS A 91 -14.04 -18.01 -3.23
N ASP A 92 -13.17 -19.03 -3.23
CA ASP A 92 -13.21 -20.22 -2.38
C ASP A 92 -12.31 -20.11 -1.13
N GLY A 93 -11.68 -18.95 -0.94
CA GLY A 93 -10.79 -18.66 0.20
C GLY A 93 -11.54 -18.42 1.50
N GLU A 94 -10.78 -18.31 2.61
CA GLU A 94 -11.35 -18.09 3.94
C GLU A 94 -11.95 -16.68 4.12
N ASN A 95 -11.45 -15.70 3.35
CA ASN A 95 -11.92 -14.31 3.39
C ASN A 95 -11.90 -13.70 1.99
N PRO A 96 -12.81 -14.15 1.12
CA PRO A 96 -12.82 -13.77 -0.28
C PRO A 96 -13.04 -12.26 -0.46
N LEU A 97 -12.47 -11.72 -1.54
CA LEU A 97 -12.86 -10.41 -2.01
C LEU A 97 -14.25 -10.52 -2.65
N ASP A 98 -15.17 -9.64 -2.28
CA ASP A 98 -16.42 -9.47 -3.01
C ASP A 98 -16.12 -8.79 -4.36
N PHE A 99 -15.72 -9.61 -5.33
CA PHE A 99 -15.32 -9.13 -6.64
C PHE A 99 -16.47 -8.45 -7.38
N ALA A 100 -17.71 -8.93 -7.19
CA ALA A 100 -18.88 -8.32 -7.81
C ALA A 100 -19.10 -6.89 -7.29
N ALA A 101 -19.00 -6.68 -5.99
CA ALA A 101 -19.07 -5.34 -5.40
C ALA A 101 -17.88 -4.46 -5.83
N PHE A 102 -16.66 -5.01 -5.88
CA PHE A 102 -15.48 -4.31 -6.36
C PHE A 102 -15.64 -3.86 -7.81
N GLU A 103 -16.09 -4.74 -8.70
CA GLU A 103 -16.26 -4.44 -10.12
C GLU A 103 -17.37 -3.40 -10.35
N ALA A 104 -18.50 -3.54 -9.67
CA ALA A 104 -19.67 -2.65 -9.80
C ALA A 104 -19.45 -1.25 -9.22
N ASN A 105 -18.49 -1.07 -8.32
CA ASN A 105 -18.17 0.24 -7.75
C ASN A 105 -17.53 1.15 -8.80
N GLU A 106 -18.01 2.39 -8.93
CA GLU A 106 -17.51 3.36 -9.93
C GLU A 106 -16.15 3.99 -9.57
N THR A 107 -15.70 3.85 -8.31
CA THR A 107 -14.38 4.35 -7.88
C THR A 107 -13.27 3.79 -8.77
N GLY A 108 -12.48 4.68 -9.37
CA GLY A 108 -11.28 4.32 -10.10
C GLY A 108 -10.21 3.73 -9.19
N PHE A 109 -9.32 2.92 -9.73
CA PHE A 109 -8.23 2.33 -8.95
C PHE A 109 -6.95 2.21 -9.75
N THR A 110 -5.87 2.73 -9.19
CA THR A 110 -4.51 2.61 -9.72
C THR A 110 -3.62 1.91 -8.70
N VAL A 111 -2.95 0.87 -9.16
CA VAL A 111 -1.94 0.13 -8.38
C VAL A 111 -0.56 0.48 -8.89
N VAL A 112 0.31 0.91 -7.97
CA VAL A 112 1.68 1.32 -8.31
C VAL A 112 2.63 0.15 -8.14
N ALA A 113 3.46 -0.12 -9.15
CA ALA A 113 4.54 -1.10 -9.10
C ALA A 113 5.82 -0.56 -9.75
N CYS A 114 6.94 -1.19 -9.47
CA CYS A 114 8.22 -0.88 -10.09
C CYS A 114 8.62 -2.00 -11.07
N ASN A 115 8.82 -1.68 -12.33
CA ASN A 115 9.37 -2.63 -13.30
C ASN A 115 10.78 -3.05 -12.85
N ALA A 116 11.01 -4.34 -12.66
CA ALA A 116 12.28 -4.85 -12.16
C ALA A 116 13.41 -4.80 -13.21
N GLU A 117 13.09 -4.72 -14.49
CA GLU A 117 14.06 -4.71 -15.58
C GLU A 117 14.66 -3.31 -15.79
N ASP A 118 13.79 -2.27 -15.86
CA ASP A 118 14.20 -0.91 -16.22
C ASP A 118 14.01 0.12 -15.09
N GLY A 119 13.42 -0.28 -13.96
CA GLY A 119 13.16 0.59 -12.82
C GLY A 119 12.02 1.61 -13.05
N SER A 120 11.30 1.55 -14.16
CA SER A 120 10.20 2.47 -14.42
C SER A 120 9.02 2.24 -13.48
N THR A 121 8.30 3.32 -13.17
CA THR A 121 7.03 3.22 -12.43
C THR A 121 5.95 2.70 -13.35
N LYS A 122 5.24 1.67 -12.91
CA LYS A 122 4.05 1.14 -13.58
C LYS A 122 2.80 1.47 -12.78
N TYR A 123 1.83 2.03 -13.46
CA TYR A 123 0.49 2.27 -12.94
C TYR A 123 -0.47 1.29 -13.63
N PHE A 124 -0.98 0.35 -12.85
CA PHE A 124 -2.00 -0.59 -13.32
C PHE A 124 -3.37 -0.04 -12.96
N ASP A 125 -4.28 -0.01 -13.91
CA ASP A 125 -5.65 0.44 -13.67
C ASP A 125 -6.55 -0.68 -13.09
N LYS A 126 -7.75 -0.30 -12.64
CA LYS A 126 -8.73 -1.18 -11.99
C LYS A 126 -9.07 -2.43 -12.80
N SER A 127 -9.12 -2.34 -14.14
CA SER A 127 -9.48 -3.46 -15.02
C SER A 127 -8.47 -4.61 -15.01
N ARG A 128 -7.29 -4.37 -14.41
CA ARG A 128 -6.25 -5.40 -14.23
C ARG A 128 -6.45 -6.25 -12.98
N VAL A 129 -7.33 -5.87 -12.06
CA VAL A 129 -7.83 -6.74 -10.99
C VAL A 129 -8.98 -7.54 -11.58
N ARG A 130 -8.84 -8.87 -11.62
CA ARG A 130 -9.83 -9.77 -12.22
C ARG A 130 -10.34 -10.76 -11.17
N PHE A 131 -11.40 -11.46 -11.50
CA PHE A 131 -11.91 -12.52 -10.63
C PHE A 131 -10.83 -13.56 -10.34
N ASP A 132 -10.50 -13.75 -9.07
CA ASP A 132 -9.42 -14.62 -8.57
C ASP A 132 -8.01 -14.34 -9.14
N ASP A 133 -7.82 -13.16 -9.72
CA ASP A 133 -6.52 -12.72 -10.24
C ASP A 133 -6.15 -11.36 -9.64
N PHE A 134 -5.31 -11.40 -8.62
CA PHE A 134 -4.78 -10.24 -7.88
C PHE A 134 -3.29 -10.01 -8.15
N ASP A 135 -2.79 -10.41 -9.32
CA ASP A 135 -1.37 -10.40 -9.63
C ASP A 135 -0.75 -9.01 -9.56
N ILE A 136 -1.48 -7.96 -9.95
CA ILE A 136 -0.98 -6.58 -9.82
C ILE A 136 -0.84 -6.15 -8.35
N ILE A 137 -1.69 -6.66 -7.45
CA ILE A 137 -1.58 -6.41 -6.00
C ILE A 137 -0.34 -7.12 -5.44
N LYS A 138 -0.09 -8.35 -5.87
CA LYS A 138 1.11 -9.11 -5.53
C LYS A 138 2.36 -8.41 -6.04
N ALA A 139 2.37 -7.93 -7.28
CA ALA A 139 3.45 -7.17 -7.89
C ALA A 139 3.77 -5.90 -7.08
N SER A 140 2.75 -5.12 -6.74
CA SER A 140 2.88 -3.92 -5.90
C SER A 140 3.41 -4.22 -4.50
N SER A 141 3.25 -5.44 -4.00
CA SER A 141 3.63 -5.89 -2.65
C SER A 141 4.94 -6.68 -2.60
N ALA A 142 5.60 -6.92 -3.73
CA ALA A 142 6.84 -7.69 -3.83
C ALA A 142 8.06 -6.85 -3.37
N VAL A 143 8.26 -6.76 -2.05
CA VAL A 143 9.34 -5.96 -1.44
C VAL A 143 10.70 -6.54 -1.81
N PRO A 144 11.62 -5.77 -2.44
CA PRO A 144 12.94 -6.26 -2.83
C PRO A 144 13.70 -6.89 -1.67
N VAL A 145 14.41 -7.99 -1.93
CA VAL A 145 15.19 -8.80 -0.97
C VAL A 145 14.33 -9.60 0.01
N ALA A 146 13.13 -9.11 0.35
CA ALA A 146 12.18 -9.88 1.15
C ALA A 146 11.29 -10.80 0.29
N CYS A 147 11.13 -10.47 -0.99
CA CYS A 147 10.40 -11.25 -1.98
C CYS A 147 11.14 -11.23 -3.32
N GLU A 148 10.97 -12.30 -4.10
CA GLU A 148 11.28 -12.29 -5.54
C GLU A 148 10.33 -11.32 -6.27
N PRO A 149 10.74 -10.77 -7.42
CA PRO A 149 9.84 -9.93 -8.21
C PRO A 149 8.64 -10.77 -8.71
N TYR A 150 7.45 -10.19 -8.66
CA TYR A 150 6.24 -10.86 -9.14
C TYR A 150 6.03 -10.59 -10.63
N VAL A 151 5.75 -11.64 -11.40
CA VAL A 151 5.61 -11.53 -12.86
C VAL A 151 4.16 -11.28 -13.26
N VAL A 152 3.92 -10.18 -13.98
CA VAL A 152 2.61 -9.84 -14.58
C VAL A 152 2.81 -9.70 -16.09
N ASP A 153 2.06 -10.46 -16.87
CA ASP A 153 2.16 -10.48 -18.35
C ASP A 153 3.60 -10.69 -18.87
N GLY A 154 4.39 -11.51 -18.19
CA GLY A 154 5.76 -11.81 -18.57
C GLY A 154 6.80 -10.77 -18.12
N VAL A 155 6.40 -9.69 -17.48
CA VAL A 155 7.28 -8.65 -16.94
C VAL A 155 7.40 -8.78 -15.42
N PRO A 156 8.61 -8.83 -14.86
CA PRO A 156 8.82 -8.87 -13.41
C PRO A 156 8.65 -7.48 -12.78
N TYR A 157 7.97 -7.42 -11.63
CA TYR A 157 7.74 -6.19 -10.87
C TYR A 157 8.12 -6.34 -9.41
N PHE A 158 8.63 -5.26 -8.84
CA PHE A 158 8.79 -5.06 -7.41
C PHE A 158 7.76 -4.07 -6.86
N ASP A 159 7.72 -3.99 -5.52
CA ASP A 159 6.91 -3.05 -4.74
C ASP A 159 7.00 -1.62 -5.29
N GLY A 160 5.84 -1.01 -5.54
CA GLY A 160 5.73 0.36 -6.06
C GLY A 160 6.42 1.41 -5.21
N GLY A 161 6.53 1.17 -3.90
CA GLY A 161 7.20 2.06 -2.96
C GLY A 161 8.70 2.24 -3.19
N ILE A 162 9.33 1.59 -4.18
CA ILE A 162 10.70 1.90 -4.59
C ILE A 162 10.78 2.87 -5.78
N ALA A 163 9.70 3.03 -6.53
CA ALA A 163 9.66 3.88 -7.73
C ALA A 163 8.83 5.15 -7.53
N ASP A 164 7.65 5.04 -6.93
CA ASP A 164 6.73 6.15 -6.62
C ASP A 164 6.04 5.86 -5.27
N PRO A 165 6.73 6.16 -4.15
CA PRO A 165 6.26 5.80 -2.80
C PRO A 165 5.10 6.65 -2.29
N VAL A 166 4.90 7.89 -2.80
CA VAL A 166 3.85 8.80 -2.39
C VAL A 166 3.26 9.49 -3.65
N PRO A 167 2.41 8.79 -4.43
CA PRO A 167 1.99 9.21 -5.78
C PRO A 167 1.03 10.43 -5.79
N VAL A 168 1.36 11.45 -5.02
CA VAL A 168 0.58 12.70 -4.94
C VAL A 168 0.66 13.48 -6.24
N GLN A 169 1.84 13.54 -6.86
CA GLN A 169 2.01 14.22 -8.13
C GLN A 169 1.16 13.55 -9.21
N LYS A 170 1.16 12.20 -9.26
CA LYS A 170 0.33 11.43 -10.20
C LYS A 170 -1.15 11.73 -10.04
N ALA A 171 -1.67 11.78 -8.81
CA ALA A 171 -3.07 12.11 -8.56
C ALA A 171 -3.43 13.52 -9.05
N LEU A 172 -2.55 14.50 -8.84
CA LEU A 172 -2.74 15.88 -9.31
C LEU A 172 -2.67 15.99 -10.84
N GLU A 173 -1.74 15.28 -11.48
CA GLU A 173 -1.60 15.20 -12.94
C GLU A 173 -2.83 14.54 -13.61
N ASP A 174 -3.45 13.58 -12.93
CA ASP A 174 -4.70 12.94 -13.36
C ASP A 174 -5.93 13.86 -13.19
N GLY A 175 -5.75 15.08 -12.65
CA GLY A 175 -6.78 16.11 -12.55
C GLY A 175 -7.57 16.11 -11.24
N TYR A 176 -7.10 15.41 -10.20
CA TYR A 176 -7.77 15.44 -8.89
C TYR A 176 -7.33 16.64 -8.07
N ASP A 177 -8.26 17.54 -7.78
CA ASP A 177 -7.99 18.79 -7.04
C ASP A 177 -7.91 18.58 -5.52
N ARG A 178 -8.47 17.47 -5.01
CA ARG A 178 -8.46 17.11 -3.60
C ARG A 178 -7.92 15.71 -3.41
N VAL A 179 -6.94 15.56 -2.52
CA VAL A 179 -6.26 14.29 -2.26
C VAL A 179 -6.23 13.99 -0.76
N ILE A 180 -6.77 12.85 -0.35
CA ILE A 180 -6.60 12.27 0.98
C ILE A 180 -5.38 11.37 0.93
N LEU A 181 -4.29 11.77 1.58
CA LEU A 181 -3.03 11.03 1.64
C LEU A 181 -2.90 10.30 2.97
N ILE A 182 -2.90 8.98 2.92
CA ILE A 182 -2.75 8.11 4.09
C ILE A 182 -1.29 7.62 4.16
N LEU A 183 -0.55 8.12 5.14
CA LEU A 183 0.80 7.70 5.45
C LEU A 183 0.80 6.57 6.49
N SER A 184 1.82 5.73 6.48
CA SER A 184 2.05 4.69 7.48
C SER A 184 3.32 4.95 8.32
N ARG A 185 3.86 6.17 8.22
CA ARG A 185 5.00 6.69 8.96
C ARG A 185 4.61 7.99 9.64
N LEU A 186 5.44 8.42 10.60
CA LEU A 186 5.27 9.73 11.21
C LEU A 186 5.32 10.81 10.12
N ARG A 187 4.44 11.79 10.22
CA ARG A 187 4.28 12.87 9.24
C ARG A 187 5.60 13.58 8.88
N ASP A 188 6.45 13.81 9.88
CA ASP A 188 7.70 14.56 9.72
C ASP A 188 8.94 13.65 9.70
N GLU A 189 8.75 12.33 9.53
CA GLU A 189 9.88 11.40 9.43
C GLU A 189 10.62 11.59 8.10
N VAL A 190 11.82 12.13 8.18
CA VAL A 190 12.74 12.21 7.03
C VAL A 190 13.35 10.84 6.79
N ARG A 191 13.09 10.26 5.62
CA ARG A 191 13.68 8.99 5.21
C ARG A 191 15.16 9.14 4.94
N LYS A 192 15.98 8.20 5.46
CA LYS A 192 17.43 8.20 5.29
C LYS A 192 17.87 7.09 4.33
N GLN A 193 18.86 7.38 3.50
CA GLN A 193 19.40 6.46 2.50
C GLN A 193 19.93 5.14 3.09
N GLN A 194 20.55 5.21 4.28
CA GLN A 194 21.28 4.10 4.90
C GLN A 194 20.46 2.81 4.99
N LYS A 195 19.16 2.90 5.18
CA LYS A 195 18.29 1.73 5.28
C LYS A 195 18.15 0.96 3.97
N ASP A 196 18.36 1.61 2.84
CA ASP A 196 18.17 1.06 1.51
C ASP A 196 19.48 0.62 0.82
N LEU A 197 20.65 1.01 1.34
CA LEU A 197 21.95 0.71 0.72
C LEU A 197 22.30 -0.77 0.68
N ALA A 198 22.10 -1.51 1.78
CA ALA A 198 22.40 -2.93 1.83
C ALA A 198 21.44 -3.76 0.95
N PRO A 199 20.09 -3.58 1.01
CA PRO A 199 19.17 -4.21 0.08
C PRO A 199 19.48 -3.88 -1.40
N ALA A 200 19.78 -2.62 -1.71
CA ALA A 200 20.12 -2.22 -3.09
C ALA A 200 21.38 -2.92 -3.60
N ARG A 201 22.42 -3.08 -2.76
CA ARG A 201 23.63 -3.83 -3.14
C ARG A 201 23.34 -5.30 -3.43
N ILE A 202 22.44 -5.93 -2.68
CA ILE A 202 22.02 -7.32 -2.95
C ILE A 202 21.30 -7.42 -4.30
N LEU A 203 20.40 -6.47 -4.57
CA LEU A 203 19.58 -6.43 -5.78
C LEU A 203 20.38 -6.07 -7.04
N GLU A 204 21.48 -5.34 -6.91
CA GLU A 204 22.26 -4.76 -8.02
C GLU A 204 22.72 -5.76 -9.07
N ARG A 205 23.03 -7.00 -8.64
CA ARG A 205 23.52 -8.03 -9.55
C ARG A 205 22.45 -8.58 -10.49
N SER A 206 21.22 -8.71 -9.98
CA SER A 206 20.10 -9.30 -10.73
C SER A 206 19.21 -8.25 -11.39
N HIS A 207 19.00 -7.09 -10.72
CA HIS A 207 18.08 -6.03 -11.15
C HIS A 207 18.71 -4.65 -10.90
N PRO A 208 19.73 -4.25 -11.67
CA PRO A 208 20.50 -3.01 -11.40
C PRO A 208 19.66 -1.75 -11.46
N ALA A 209 18.67 -1.67 -12.35
CA ALA A 209 17.78 -0.51 -12.46
C ALA A 209 16.87 -0.36 -11.24
N ALA A 210 16.26 -1.46 -10.77
CA ALA A 210 15.47 -1.46 -9.54
C ALA A 210 16.33 -1.19 -8.29
N ALA A 211 17.60 -1.66 -8.27
CA ALA A 211 18.56 -1.35 -7.21
C ALA A 211 18.86 0.14 -7.13
N GLU A 212 19.00 0.83 -8.27
CA GLU A 212 19.20 2.28 -8.30
C GLU A 212 17.97 3.03 -7.78
N LYS A 213 16.76 2.62 -8.17
CA LYS A 213 15.52 3.17 -7.61
C LYS A 213 15.47 3.00 -6.08
N LEU A 214 15.85 1.82 -5.59
CA LEU A 214 15.90 1.56 -4.16
C LEU A 214 16.92 2.44 -3.43
N ARG A 215 18.10 2.72 -4.01
CA ARG A 215 19.08 3.67 -3.48
C ARG A 215 18.54 5.09 -3.39
N MET A 216 17.73 5.50 -4.35
CA MET A 216 17.18 6.85 -4.46
C MET A 216 15.83 7.02 -3.76
N ARG A 217 15.21 5.92 -3.29
CA ARG A 217 13.88 5.92 -2.67
C ARG A 217 13.74 6.93 -1.52
N TYR A 218 14.79 7.13 -0.74
CA TYR A 218 14.78 8.12 0.35
C TYR A 218 14.52 9.53 -0.17
N LYS A 219 15.16 9.89 -1.29
CA LYS A 219 15.01 11.21 -1.90
C LYS A 219 13.63 11.35 -2.51
N THR A 220 13.20 10.40 -3.34
CA THR A 220 11.87 10.39 -3.95
C THR A 220 10.78 10.53 -2.89
N TYR A 221 10.82 9.71 -1.84
CA TYR A 221 9.85 9.77 -0.73
C TYR A 221 9.80 11.14 -0.04
N ASN A 222 10.98 11.72 0.26
CA ASN A 222 11.03 13.02 0.94
C ASN A 222 10.56 14.15 0.03
N ASP A 223 10.94 14.15 -1.25
CA ASP A 223 10.50 15.16 -2.22
C ASP A 223 8.98 15.11 -2.43
N GLU A 224 8.39 13.92 -2.57
CA GLU A 224 6.96 13.72 -2.71
C GLU A 224 6.18 14.11 -1.44
N LEU A 225 6.74 13.81 -0.26
CA LEU A 225 6.13 14.23 1.00
C LEU A 225 6.16 15.77 1.17
N GLU A 226 7.24 16.42 0.80
CA GLU A 226 7.30 17.89 0.82
C GLU A 226 6.32 18.51 -0.20
N LEU A 227 6.17 17.89 -1.38
CA LEU A 227 5.13 18.28 -2.34
C LEU A 227 3.73 18.14 -1.74
N ALA A 228 3.44 17.02 -1.05
CA ALA A 228 2.16 16.80 -0.37
C ALA A 228 1.90 17.88 0.70
N LYS A 229 2.90 18.22 1.51
CA LYS A 229 2.80 19.29 2.53
C LYS A 229 2.56 20.68 1.90
N HIS A 230 3.19 20.94 0.77
CA HIS A 230 2.95 22.18 0.02
C HIS A 230 1.47 22.30 -0.38
N TYR A 231 0.90 21.26 -0.98
CA TYR A 231 -0.51 21.26 -1.37
C TYR A 231 -1.47 21.13 -0.19
N GLU A 232 -1.04 20.60 0.94
CA GLU A 232 -1.83 20.64 2.18
C GLU A 232 -1.96 22.07 2.70
N ALA A 233 -0.88 22.87 2.63
CA ALA A 233 -0.95 24.29 2.97
C ALA A 233 -1.89 25.10 2.05
N GLU A 234 -2.13 24.63 0.84
CA GLU A 234 -3.11 25.17 -0.10
C GLU A 234 -4.54 24.62 0.09
N GLY A 235 -4.74 23.70 1.04
CA GLY A 235 -6.04 23.06 1.27
C GLY A 235 -6.43 22.00 0.23
N ARG A 236 -5.50 21.55 -0.62
CA ARG A 236 -5.72 20.55 -1.68
C ARG A 236 -5.38 19.12 -1.26
N VAL A 237 -4.54 18.96 -0.27
CA VAL A 237 -4.17 17.66 0.28
C VAL A 237 -4.53 17.61 1.76
N LEU A 238 -5.07 16.50 2.23
CA LEU A 238 -5.21 16.15 3.64
C LEU A 238 -4.26 15.01 3.95
N ILE A 239 -3.25 15.26 4.80
CA ILE A 239 -2.30 14.23 5.20
C ILE A 239 -2.76 13.60 6.51
N LEU A 240 -3.11 12.30 6.45
CA LEU A 240 -3.40 11.46 7.60
C LEU A 240 -2.19 10.59 7.92
N ALA A 241 -1.63 10.74 9.10
CA ALA A 241 -0.40 10.05 9.51
C ALA A 241 -0.48 9.61 10.97
N PRO A 242 0.13 8.45 11.34
CA PRO A 242 0.21 8.05 12.72
C PRO A 242 1.18 8.95 13.51
N GLU A 243 0.91 9.11 14.79
CA GLU A 243 1.76 9.85 15.75
C GLU A 243 2.87 8.97 16.35
N ASP A 244 2.68 7.64 16.36
CA ASP A 244 3.62 6.63 16.82
C ASP A 244 3.49 5.37 15.95
N LEU A 245 4.53 4.56 15.88
CA LEU A 245 4.53 3.30 15.14
C LEU A 245 4.21 2.08 16.02
N TYR A 246 4.06 2.24 17.32
CA TYR A 246 3.66 1.20 18.30
C TYR A 246 4.48 -0.11 18.17
N GLY A 247 5.77 0.01 17.86
CA GLY A 247 6.68 -1.11 17.66
C GLY A 247 6.52 -1.86 16.34
N LEU A 248 5.70 -1.36 15.41
CA LEU A 248 5.50 -1.91 14.07
C LEU A 248 6.58 -1.41 13.10
N ASN A 249 6.88 -2.22 12.09
CA ASN A 249 7.57 -1.78 10.89
C ASN A 249 7.04 -2.58 9.67
N THR A 250 7.74 -2.51 8.54
CA THR A 250 7.29 -3.22 7.32
C THR A 250 7.13 -4.73 7.54
N LEU A 251 8.02 -5.37 8.31
CA LEU A 251 8.06 -6.84 8.49
C LEU A 251 7.82 -7.28 9.95
N LYS A 252 7.85 -6.36 10.92
CA LYS A 252 7.66 -6.66 12.33
C LYS A 252 6.27 -6.20 12.78
N LYS A 253 5.58 -7.08 13.47
CA LYS A 253 4.25 -6.88 14.04
C LYS A 253 4.18 -7.30 15.49
N ASN A 254 3.25 -6.73 16.20
CA ASN A 254 2.72 -7.20 17.47
C ASN A 254 1.23 -6.85 17.52
N PHE A 255 0.43 -7.65 18.21
CA PHE A 255 -1.02 -7.52 18.19
C PHE A 255 -1.50 -6.17 18.77
N GLU A 256 -0.94 -5.75 19.88
CA GLU A 256 -1.32 -4.50 20.56
C GLU A 256 -1.00 -3.27 19.68
N GLY A 257 0.16 -3.27 19.04
CA GLY A 257 0.56 -2.21 18.11
C GLY A 257 -0.35 -2.14 16.88
N LEU A 258 -0.77 -3.29 16.35
CA LEU A 258 -1.70 -3.35 15.22
C LEU A 258 -3.06 -2.75 15.62
N GLU A 259 -3.62 -3.17 16.75
CA GLU A 259 -4.88 -2.64 17.26
C GLU A 259 -4.82 -1.13 17.54
N MET A 260 -3.71 -0.66 18.13
CA MET A 260 -3.53 0.76 18.42
C MET A 260 -3.44 1.57 17.13
N MET A 261 -2.65 1.11 16.17
CA MET A 261 -2.45 1.76 14.87
C MET A 261 -3.77 1.84 14.08
N TYR A 262 -4.58 0.76 14.08
CA TYR A 262 -5.91 0.75 13.48
C TYR A 262 -6.83 1.80 14.11
N ARG A 263 -6.93 1.83 15.46
CA ARG A 263 -7.76 2.81 16.18
C ARG A 263 -7.33 4.25 15.91
N LYS A 264 -6.03 4.49 15.78
CA LYS A 264 -5.51 5.82 15.45
C LYS A 264 -5.86 6.22 14.01
N GLY A 265 -5.82 5.29 13.07
CA GLY A 265 -6.29 5.52 11.70
C GLY A 265 -7.78 5.82 11.65
N TYR A 266 -8.58 5.04 12.38
CA TYR A 266 -10.03 5.25 12.49
C TYR A 266 -10.37 6.65 13.03
N ALA A 267 -9.69 7.09 14.11
CA ALA A 267 -9.87 8.43 14.66
C ALA A 267 -9.38 9.54 13.73
N ALA A 268 -8.26 9.33 13.01
CA ALA A 268 -7.72 10.33 12.10
C ALA A 268 -8.68 10.67 10.94
N ALA A 269 -9.55 9.74 10.55
CA ALA A 269 -10.55 9.94 9.50
C ALA A 269 -11.61 11.01 9.87
N GLU A 270 -11.74 11.40 11.13
CA GLU A 270 -12.64 12.48 11.57
C GLU A 270 -12.36 13.82 10.88
N ALA A 271 -11.15 14.02 10.36
CA ALA A 271 -10.80 15.22 9.61
C ALA A 271 -11.36 15.25 8.17
N ILE A 272 -11.73 14.09 7.61
CA ILE A 272 -12.10 13.96 6.19
C ILE A 272 -13.35 14.76 5.83
N PRO A 273 -14.48 14.70 6.58
CA PRO A 273 -15.68 15.46 6.21
C PRO A 273 -15.45 16.96 6.08
N ALA A 274 -14.70 17.56 7.01
CA ALA A 274 -14.37 18.98 6.98
C ALA A 274 -13.50 19.33 5.77
N PHE A 275 -12.51 18.49 5.45
CA PHE A 275 -11.67 18.67 4.26
C PHE A 275 -12.45 18.59 2.95
N LEU A 276 -13.44 17.71 2.84
CA LEU A 276 -14.24 17.53 1.63
C LEU A 276 -15.24 18.69 1.42
N GLN A 277 -15.62 19.42 2.48
CA GLN A 277 -16.56 20.55 2.43
C GLN A 277 -15.86 21.90 2.25
N ALA A 278 -14.56 22.00 2.51
CA ALA A 278 -13.79 23.23 2.38
C ALA A 278 -13.54 23.62 0.92
#